data_d7606d69ce64f919dd5dcdce8d726136
#
_entry.id   d7606d69ce64f919dd5dcdce8d726136
#
_cell.length_a   1.000
_cell.length_b   1.000
_cell.length_c   1.000
_cell.angle_alpha   90.00
_cell.angle_beta   90.00
_cell.angle_gamma   90.00
#
_symmetry.space_group_name_H-M   'P 1'
#
loop_
_entity.id
_entity.type
_entity.pdbx_description
1 polymer ?
#
loop_
_entity_poly.entity_id
_entity_poly.type
_entity_poly.pdbx_seq_one_letter_code
_entity_poly.pdbx_strand_id
1 'polypeptide(L)'
;PDPLVFDKQTMEPLPLADQPHIGWLTRIAQLAVEAGAGMAFLDPVTRLIWGGMVENWHEGEHMPRAVMDTGLDFNDLCAQADAEAERLDAIIDANNDTLSAVGHWGVPCMVFEDEPFFGQDRMDLLSWRLDEAQKR
;
A
#
# COMPACT_ATOMS: atom_id res chain seq x y z
N PRO A 1 3.75 3.79 -5.74
CA PRO A 1 4.21 4.53 -6.92
C PRO A 1 5.35 5.41 -6.47
N ASP A 2 6.49 5.27 -7.13
CA ASP A 2 7.55 6.22 -6.93
C ASP A 2 6.99 7.61 -7.15
N PRO A 3 7.34 8.57 -6.29
CA PRO A 3 7.02 9.94 -6.58
C PRO A 3 7.54 10.23 -7.99
N LEU A 4 6.74 10.89 -8.81
CA LEU A 4 7.20 11.38 -10.10
C LEU A 4 8.54 12.08 -9.88
N VAL A 5 9.62 11.41 -10.22
CA VAL A 5 10.96 11.99 -10.12
C VAL A 5 11.10 12.84 -11.37
N PHE A 6 11.21 14.12 -11.16
CA PHE A 6 11.45 15.07 -12.25
C PHE A 6 12.93 15.32 -12.39
N ASP A 7 13.40 15.40 -13.62
CA ASP A 7 14.71 15.98 -13.89
C ASP A 7 14.76 17.41 -13.33
N LYS A 8 15.73 17.69 -12.46
CA LYS A 8 15.82 18.97 -11.75
C LYS A 8 16.11 20.16 -12.66
N GLN A 9 16.62 19.91 -13.87
CA GLN A 9 17.01 20.97 -14.82
C GLN A 9 15.93 21.20 -15.87
N THR A 10 15.31 20.14 -16.38
CA THR A 10 14.30 20.22 -17.44
C THR A 10 12.87 20.23 -16.91
N MET A 11 12.67 19.82 -15.66
CA MET A 11 11.35 19.58 -15.06
C MET A 11 10.50 18.56 -15.83
N GLU A 12 11.14 17.75 -16.66
CA GLU A 12 10.47 16.65 -17.34
C GLU A 12 10.36 15.45 -16.43
N PRO A 13 9.27 14.67 -16.49
CA PRO A 13 9.13 13.45 -15.72
C PRO A 13 10.19 12.43 -16.18
N LEU A 14 10.98 11.94 -15.25
CA LEU A 14 11.90 10.84 -15.52
C LEU A 14 11.10 9.53 -15.69
N PRO A 15 11.58 8.59 -16.50
CA PRO A 15 10.99 7.27 -16.57
C PRO A 15 10.87 6.67 -15.16
N LEU A 16 9.73 6.10 -14.83
CA LEU A 16 9.58 5.35 -13.58
C LEU A 16 10.68 4.30 -13.52
N ALA A 17 11.39 4.25 -12.40
CA ALA A 17 12.31 3.16 -12.14
C ALA A 17 11.56 1.84 -12.18
N ASP A 18 12.21 0.78 -12.66
CA ASP A 18 11.66 -0.56 -12.55
C ASP A 18 11.40 -0.88 -11.07
N GLN A 19 10.21 -1.37 -10.75
CA GLN A 19 9.80 -1.75 -9.41
C GLN A 19 9.58 -3.27 -9.31
N PRO A 20 10.64 -4.06 -9.40
CA PRO A 20 10.54 -5.51 -9.54
C PRO A 20 9.87 -6.20 -8.34
N HIS A 21 9.81 -5.55 -7.19
CA HIS A 21 9.29 -6.13 -5.95
C HIS A 21 7.84 -5.76 -5.65
N ILE A 22 7.22 -4.81 -6.38
CA ILE A 22 5.90 -4.27 -6.01
C ILE A 22 4.80 -5.34 -6.09
N GLY A 23 4.78 -6.15 -7.14
CA GLY A 23 3.76 -7.19 -7.30
C GLY A 23 3.82 -8.23 -6.19
N TRP A 24 5.01 -8.73 -5.90
CA TRP A 24 5.24 -9.65 -4.79
C TRP A 24 4.86 -9.04 -3.43
N LEU A 25 5.31 -7.82 -3.14
CA LEU A 25 5.00 -7.12 -1.89
C LEU A 25 3.50 -6.90 -1.71
N THR A 26 2.80 -6.52 -2.78
CA THR A 26 1.35 -6.27 -2.72
C THR A 26 0.56 -7.56 -2.48
N ARG A 27 0.97 -8.69 -3.07
CA ARG A 27 0.36 -9.99 -2.80
C ARG A 27 0.52 -10.40 -1.33
N ILE A 28 1.72 -10.26 -0.76
CA ILE A 28 1.98 -10.52 0.67
C ILE A 28 1.13 -9.61 1.55
N ALA A 29 1.03 -8.32 1.21
CA ALA A 29 0.20 -7.38 1.95
C ALA A 29 -1.29 -7.77 1.89
N GLN A 30 -1.78 -8.24 0.74
CA GLN A 30 -3.15 -8.74 0.61
C GLN A 30 -3.41 -9.97 1.48
N LEU A 31 -2.48 -10.91 1.54
CA LEU A 31 -2.58 -12.06 2.45
C LEU A 31 -2.59 -11.64 3.93
N ALA A 32 -1.78 -10.65 4.30
CA ALA A 32 -1.81 -10.09 5.65
C ALA A 32 -3.17 -9.44 5.99
N VAL A 33 -3.81 -8.80 5.02
CA VAL A 33 -5.18 -8.25 5.17
C VAL A 33 -6.18 -9.38 5.38
N GLU A 34 -6.13 -10.44 4.58
CA GLU A 34 -7.01 -11.61 4.70
C GLU A 34 -6.85 -12.33 6.04
N ALA A 35 -5.63 -12.34 6.59
CA ALA A 35 -5.34 -12.86 7.93
C ALA A 35 -5.77 -11.92 9.08
N GLY A 36 -6.34 -10.74 8.77
CA GLY A 36 -6.73 -9.75 9.78
C GLY A 36 -5.57 -8.96 10.39
N ALA A 37 -4.37 -9.09 9.85
CA ALA A 37 -3.14 -8.45 10.33
C ALA A 37 -2.65 -7.29 9.43
N GLY A 38 -3.49 -6.79 8.50
CA GLY A 38 -3.10 -5.82 7.49
C GLY A 38 -2.41 -4.58 8.05
N MET A 39 -2.99 -3.92 9.07
CA MET A 39 -2.39 -2.73 9.69
C MET A 39 -1.14 -3.06 10.49
N ALA A 40 -1.12 -4.21 11.18
CA ALA A 40 0.06 -4.67 11.91
C ALA A 40 1.24 -4.99 10.96
N PHE A 41 0.95 -5.45 9.76
CA PHE A 41 1.92 -5.66 8.69
C PHE A 41 2.37 -4.35 8.05
N LEU A 42 1.45 -3.46 7.74
CA LEU A 42 1.71 -2.24 6.97
C LEU A 42 2.72 -1.32 7.66
N ASP A 43 2.56 -1.05 8.97
CA ASP A 43 3.41 -0.09 9.70
C ASP A 43 4.90 -0.49 9.69
N PRO A 44 5.31 -1.69 10.15
CA PRO A 44 6.72 -2.05 10.15
C PRO A 44 7.31 -2.19 8.74
N VAL A 45 6.53 -2.67 7.78
CA VAL A 45 7.01 -2.83 6.40
C VAL A 45 7.19 -1.49 5.70
N THR A 46 6.28 -0.55 5.87
CA THR A 46 6.46 0.81 5.32
C THR A 46 7.62 1.55 5.97
N ARG A 47 7.85 1.38 7.26
CA ARG A 47 9.03 1.92 7.95
C ARG A 47 10.33 1.30 7.42
N LEU A 48 10.33 0.00 7.16
CA LEU A 48 11.49 -0.68 6.58
C LEU A 48 11.83 -0.12 5.18
N ILE A 49 10.82 0.02 4.32
CA ILE A 49 11.02 0.44 2.93
C ILE A 49 11.37 1.93 2.82
N TRP A 50 10.63 2.78 3.55
CA TRP A 50 10.69 4.24 3.40
C TRP A 50 11.45 4.97 4.49
N GLY A 51 11.88 4.26 5.54
CA GLY A 51 12.58 4.85 6.68
C GLY A 51 14.01 5.27 6.39
N GLY A 52 14.58 4.89 5.24
CA GLY A 52 15.93 5.28 4.81
C GLY A 52 17.07 4.67 5.63
N MET A 53 16.78 3.72 6.52
CA MET A 53 17.77 3.09 7.40
C MET A 53 18.35 1.80 6.83
N VAL A 54 17.72 1.24 5.81
CA VAL A 54 18.08 -0.06 5.23
C VAL A 54 18.12 0.08 3.72
N GLU A 55 19.24 -0.29 3.11
CA GLU A 55 19.36 -0.53 1.69
C GLU A 55 18.98 -2.00 1.41
N ASN A 56 18.47 -2.29 0.22
CA ASN A 56 18.09 -3.66 -0.18
C ASN A 56 17.13 -4.34 0.82
N TRP A 57 16.10 -3.63 1.26
CA TRP A 57 15.12 -4.07 2.25
C TRP A 57 14.49 -5.45 1.94
N HIS A 58 14.50 -5.86 0.68
CA HIS A 58 13.94 -7.12 0.18
C HIS A 58 14.88 -8.32 0.37
N GLU A 59 16.15 -8.07 0.77
CA GLU A 59 17.16 -9.13 0.96
C GLU A 59 17.29 -9.54 2.43
N GLY A 60 17.79 -10.77 2.64
CA GLY A 60 18.15 -11.29 3.95
C GLY A 60 16.97 -11.32 4.94
N GLU A 61 17.24 -10.89 6.19
CA GLU A 61 16.31 -11.01 7.31
C GLU A 61 15.46 -9.75 7.55
N HIS A 62 15.51 -8.76 6.68
CA HIS A 62 14.83 -7.49 6.92
C HIS A 62 13.30 -7.64 6.94
N MET A 63 12.74 -8.27 5.91
CA MET A 63 11.30 -8.54 5.84
C MET A 63 10.82 -9.55 6.89
N PRO A 64 11.50 -10.71 7.11
CA PRO A 64 11.15 -11.62 8.20
C PRO A 64 11.06 -10.93 9.57
N ARG A 65 12.02 -10.05 9.88
CA ARG A 65 12.03 -9.29 11.14
C ARG A 65 10.91 -8.27 11.23
N ALA A 66 10.61 -7.57 10.14
CA ALA A 66 9.53 -6.60 10.10
C ALA A 66 8.16 -7.27 10.31
N VAL A 67 8.00 -8.52 9.88
CA VAL A 67 6.75 -9.27 9.98
C VAL A 67 6.62 -10.05 11.31
N MET A 68 7.73 -10.28 12.01
CA MET A 68 7.80 -11.17 13.19
C MET A 68 6.74 -10.88 14.27
N ASP A 69 6.47 -9.61 14.57
CA ASP A 69 5.55 -9.21 15.64
C ASP A 69 4.07 -9.16 15.17
N THR A 70 3.81 -9.45 13.92
CA THR A 70 2.45 -9.45 13.37
C THR A 70 1.69 -10.75 13.64
N GLY A 71 2.38 -11.79 14.09
CA GLY A 71 1.85 -13.14 14.24
C GLY A 71 1.78 -13.93 12.93
N LEU A 72 2.32 -13.39 11.84
CA LEU A 72 2.40 -14.05 10.54
C LEU A 72 3.80 -14.65 10.33
N ASP A 73 3.87 -15.79 9.61
CA ASP A 73 5.12 -16.33 9.13
C ASP A 73 5.44 -15.80 7.73
N PHE A 74 6.60 -15.16 7.60
CA PHE A 74 7.01 -14.54 6.35
C PHE A 74 7.23 -15.54 5.21
N ASN A 75 7.78 -16.72 5.52
CA ASN A 75 8.02 -17.76 4.51
C ASN A 75 6.69 -18.36 4.02
N ASP A 76 5.74 -18.55 4.92
CA ASP A 76 4.40 -19.00 4.56
C ASP A 76 3.69 -17.97 3.68
N LEU A 77 3.80 -16.67 3.99
CA LEU A 77 3.27 -15.60 3.15
C LEU A 77 3.88 -15.60 1.75
N CYS A 78 5.20 -15.79 1.64
CA CYS A 78 5.87 -15.88 0.34
C CYS A 78 5.37 -17.09 -0.46
N ALA A 79 5.30 -18.25 0.17
CA ALA A 79 4.84 -19.47 -0.50
C ALA A 79 3.38 -19.35 -0.96
N GLN A 80 2.51 -18.76 -0.16
CA GLN A 80 1.12 -18.49 -0.52
C GLN A 80 1.00 -17.45 -1.63
N ALA A 81 1.79 -16.36 -1.57
CA ALA A 81 1.79 -15.32 -2.59
C ALA A 81 2.17 -15.86 -3.98
N ASP A 82 3.08 -16.83 -4.03
CA ASP A 82 3.46 -17.50 -5.27
C ASP A 82 2.39 -18.50 -5.72
N ALA A 83 1.87 -19.31 -4.81
CA ALA A 83 0.87 -20.34 -5.12
C ALA A 83 -0.48 -19.75 -5.56
N GLU A 84 -0.85 -18.56 -5.06
CA GLU A 84 -2.13 -17.92 -5.28
C GLU A 84 -2.01 -16.63 -6.12
N ALA A 85 -0.91 -16.48 -6.86
CA ALA A 85 -0.58 -15.26 -7.56
C ALA A 85 -1.72 -14.72 -8.43
N GLU A 86 -2.36 -15.57 -9.24
CA GLU A 86 -3.46 -15.18 -10.13
C GLU A 86 -4.69 -14.67 -9.35
N ARG A 87 -5.05 -15.32 -8.24
CA ARG A 87 -6.15 -14.89 -7.37
C ARG A 87 -5.86 -13.54 -6.71
N LEU A 88 -4.65 -13.38 -6.18
CA LEU A 88 -4.23 -12.16 -5.51
C LEU A 88 -4.14 -10.99 -6.48
N ASP A 89 -3.60 -11.21 -7.67
CA ASP A 89 -3.54 -10.18 -8.72
C ASP A 89 -4.94 -9.72 -9.13
N ALA A 90 -5.90 -10.63 -9.28
CA ALA A 90 -7.28 -10.27 -9.59
C ALA A 90 -7.91 -9.37 -8.49
N ILE A 91 -7.61 -9.61 -7.21
CA ILE A 91 -8.08 -8.77 -6.10
C ILE A 91 -7.42 -7.38 -6.16
N ILE A 92 -6.11 -7.34 -6.41
CA ILE A 92 -5.35 -6.11 -6.52
C ILE A 92 -5.86 -5.25 -7.68
N ASP A 93 -6.12 -5.86 -8.84
CA ASP A 93 -6.68 -5.18 -10.01
C ASP A 93 -8.07 -4.63 -9.72
N ALA A 94 -8.95 -5.39 -9.07
CA ALA A 94 -10.28 -4.94 -8.68
C ALA A 94 -10.22 -3.75 -7.69
N ASN A 95 -9.24 -3.73 -6.77
CA ASN A 95 -9.02 -2.61 -5.88
C ASN A 95 -8.52 -1.35 -6.63
N ASN A 96 -7.65 -1.52 -7.61
CA ASN A 96 -7.17 -0.44 -8.48
C ASN A 96 -8.31 0.14 -9.33
N ASP A 97 -9.17 -0.71 -9.87
CA ASP A 97 -10.37 -0.29 -10.61
C ASP A 97 -11.33 0.51 -9.72
N THR A 98 -11.52 0.06 -8.49
CA THR A 98 -12.34 0.77 -7.49
C THR A 98 -11.76 2.16 -7.19
N LEU A 99 -10.45 2.28 -6.98
CA LEU A 99 -9.78 3.56 -6.77
C LEU A 99 -9.93 4.48 -7.99
N SER A 100 -9.79 3.94 -9.19
CA SER A 100 -9.95 4.68 -10.44
C SER A 100 -11.40 5.15 -10.62
N ALA A 101 -12.39 4.33 -10.26
CA ALA A 101 -13.81 4.66 -10.37
C ALA A 101 -14.23 5.84 -9.48
N VAL A 102 -13.57 6.06 -8.35
CA VAL A 102 -13.82 7.24 -7.50
C VAL A 102 -13.11 8.51 -8.00
N GLY A 103 -12.44 8.43 -9.15
CA GLY A 103 -11.80 9.58 -9.80
C GLY A 103 -10.43 9.94 -9.23
N HIS A 104 -9.78 9.01 -8.53
CA HIS A 104 -8.45 9.24 -7.97
C HIS A 104 -7.50 8.07 -8.26
N TRP A 105 -6.22 8.37 -8.34
CA TRP A 105 -5.14 7.41 -8.62
C TRP A 105 -4.14 7.25 -7.47
N GLY A 106 -4.24 8.10 -6.44
CA GLY A 106 -3.26 8.15 -5.35
C GLY A 106 -3.79 7.60 -4.04
N VAL A 107 -2.87 7.25 -3.15
CA VAL A 107 -3.13 6.74 -1.80
C VAL A 107 -2.43 7.59 -0.74
N PRO A 108 -2.96 7.71 0.47
CA PRO A 108 -4.26 7.16 0.91
C PRO A 108 -5.44 7.92 0.28
N CYS A 109 -6.46 7.18 -0.13
CA CYS A 109 -7.72 7.75 -0.58
C CYS A 109 -8.87 7.13 0.22
N MET A 110 -9.57 7.96 0.98
CA MET A 110 -10.75 7.55 1.72
C MET A 110 -11.98 8.01 0.94
N VAL A 111 -13.05 7.21 0.97
CA VAL A 111 -14.30 7.55 0.28
C VAL A 111 -15.45 7.50 1.28
N PHE A 112 -16.25 8.56 1.33
CA PHE A 112 -17.44 8.63 2.16
C PHE A 112 -18.60 9.27 1.36
N GLU A 113 -19.72 8.58 1.23
CA GLU A 113 -20.89 9.01 0.44
C GLU A 113 -20.48 9.44 -1.00
N ASP A 114 -19.66 8.63 -1.68
CA ASP A 114 -19.11 8.86 -3.03
C ASP A 114 -18.16 10.07 -3.15
N GLU A 115 -17.82 10.73 -2.05
CA GLU A 115 -16.87 11.83 -2.00
C GLU A 115 -15.46 11.31 -1.66
N PRO A 116 -14.47 11.47 -2.55
CA PRO A 116 -13.08 11.04 -2.28
C PRO A 116 -12.32 12.08 -1.46
N PHE A 117 -11.58 11.61 -0.46
CA PHE A 117 -10.67 12.39 0.37
C PHE A 117 -9.25 11.85 0.17
N PHE A 118 -8.47 12.53 -0.65
CA PHE A 118 -7.11 12.11 -0.95
C PHE A 118 -6.09 12.82 -0.08
N GLY A 119 -5.21 12.03 0.51
CA GLY A 119 -4.10 12.49 1.32
C GLY A 119 -4.43 12.58 2.82
N GLN A 120 -3.39 12.48 3.63
CA GLN A 120 -3.52 12.57 5.09
C GLN A 120 -3.96 13.96 5.58
N ASP A 121 -3.76 14.98 4.79
CA ASP A 121 -4.19 16.37 5.07
C ASP A 121 -5.69 16.55 4.96
N ARG A 122 -6.44 15.54 4.49
CA ARG A 122 -7.90 15.54 4.40
C ARG A 122 -8.60 14.84 5.57
N MET A 123 -7.84 14.30 6.52
CA MET A 123 -8.42 13.57 7.66
C MET A 123 -9.37 14.43 8.50
N ASP A 124 -9.04 15.69 8.76
CA ASP A 124 -9.90 16.60 9.52
C ASP A 124 -11.20 16.90 8.76
N LEU A 125 -11.13 17.07 7.44
CA LEU A 125 -12.30 17.27 6.60
C LEU A 125 -13.20 16.02 6.57
N LEU A 126 -12.61 14.83 6.44
CA LEU A 126 -13.34 13.56 6.51
C LEU A 126 -14.02 13.40 7.87
N SER A 127 -13.31 13.69 8.97
CA SER A 127 -13.88 13.62 10.33
C SER A 127 -15.08 14.55 10.47
N TRP A 128 -14.96 15.78 10.02
CA TRP A 128 -16.06 16.74 10.01
C TRP A 128 -17.25 16.23 9.18
N ARG A 129 -17.04 15.63 8.02
CA ARG A 129 -18.11 15.05 7.17
C ARG A 129 -18.83 13.91 7.87
N LEU A 130 -18.09 13.04 8.55
CA LEU A 130 -18.65 11.93 9.33
C LEU A 130 -19.54 12.45 10.49
N ASP A 131 -19.07 13.48 11.21
CA ASP A 131 -19.81 14.11 12.28
C ASP A 131 -21.12 14.76 11.78
N GLU A 132 -21.07 15.43 10.63
CA GLU A 132 -22.28 16.02 10.03
C GLU A 132 -23.29 14.95 9.57
N ALA A 133 -22.82 13.83 9.06
CA ALA A 133 -23.69 12.72 8.66
C ALA A 133 -24.42 12.08 9.87
N GLN A 134 -23.76 12.00 11.04
CA GLN A 134 -24.36 11.47 12.27
C GLN A 134 -25.45 12.37 12.87
N LYS A 135 -25.50 13.65 12.49
CA LYS A 135 -26.50 14.62 12.96
C LYS A 135 -27.80 14.60 12.14
N ARG A 136 -27.83 13.86 11.04
CA ARG A 136 -28.98 13.74 10.13
C ARG A 136 -29.88 12.59 10.54
#